data_160334240c5e973ecfefa1aab468a880
#
_entry.id   160334240c5e973ecfefa1aab468a880
#
_cell.length_a   1.000
_cell.length_b   1.000
_cell.length_c   1.000
_cell.angle_alpha   90.00
_cell.angle_beta   90.00
_cell.angle_gamma   90.00
#
_symmetry.space_group_name_H-M   'P 1'
#
loop_
_entity.id
_entity.type
_entity.pdbx_description
1 polymer ?
#
loop_
_entity_poly.entity_id
_entity_poly.type
_entity_poly.pdbx_seq_one_letter_code
_entity_poly.pdbx_strand_id
1 'polypeptide(L)'
;MGPASGSVARQDWAAFARRFLRTAIGLLAGYLTLAVLIDPYDSGRSTLFSAGAVRPQGPRTAAASRGRDPAFAGAVFGNSHIQLIEPARLTAATGIPFVQLSVPGTGPGEQLALFGWFLRHHPAPQAVILSVDDFWCTDDPALPNDKPFPFWLYSPDPLAYLRGLLRFSVAQEVVGRIGWLFGARRKRAVADGWSDYELDFLKRGTLDDERLRVMRETPVPDAAAPGKAGPDFPAADRLGTALAALPAETAVVLVFPPVYAAGLPRPGTPRAKAEAACRNAAAATLQRHRRSALIDARRERPALHDPGLFFDQTHYRHALARPLADEIAAALVRLRGTP
;
A
#
# COMPACT_ATOMS: atom_id res chain seq x y z
N MET A 1 42.32 43.39 -43.37
CA MET A 1 41.91 43.39 -41.92
C MET A 1 41.01 42.20 -41.69
N GLY A 2 41.50 41.23 -40.90
CA GLY A 2 40.99 39.89 -40.85
C GLY A 2 40.02 39.55 -39.71
N PRO A 3 39.44 38.33 -39.69
CA PRO A 3 38.38 37.93 -38.82
C PRO A 3 38.93 37.34 -37.49
N ALA A 4 39.37 38.19 -36.56
CA ALA A 4 39.91 37.73 -35.28
C ALA A 4 38.89 37.72 -34.11
N SER A 5 37.72 38.39 -34.26
CA SER A 5 36.76 38.53 -33.14
C SER A 5 35.84 37.32 -32.91
N GLY A 6 35.65 36.46 -33.91
CA GLY A 6 34.77 35.28 -33.76
C GLY A 6 35.36 34.08 -33.04
N SER A 7 36.69 33.95 -32.94
CA SER A 7 37.35 32.82 -32.32
C SER A 7 37.46 32.95 -30.80
N VAL A 8 37.71 34.18 -30.32
CA VAL A 8 37.82 34.46 -28.85
C VAL A 8 36.45 34.28 -28.19
N ALA A 9 35.38 34.82 -28.78
CA ALA A 9 34.02 34.66 -28.25
C ALA A 9 33.59 33.19 -28.17
N ARG A 10 33.93 32.36 -29.16
CA ARG A 10 33.64 30.90 -29.10
C ARG A 10 34.42 30.17 -28.03
N GLN A 11 35.66 30.55 -27.76
CA GLN A 11 36.47 29.97 -26.70
C GLN A 11 35.94 30.31 -25.31
N ASP A 12 35.45 31.56 -25.12
CA ASP A 12 34.85 32.01 -23.86
C ASP A 12 33.53 31.25 -23.56
N TRP A 13 32.69 31.07 -24.57
CA TRP A 13 31.45 30.30 -24.42
C TRP A 13 31.72 28.83 -24.12
N ALA A 14 32.72 28.22 -24.74
CA ALA A 14 33.10 26.84 -24.46
C ALA A 14 33.69 26.68 -23.02
N ALA A 15 34.45 27.63 -22.55
CA ALA A 15 34.97 27.65 -21.18
C ALA A 15 33.83 27.85 -20.18
N PHE A 16 32.90 28.77 -20.44
CA PHE A 16 31.68 28.97 -19.62
C PHE A 16 30.83 27.67 -19.57
N ALA A 17 30.52 27.08 -20.71
CA ALA A 17 29.72 25.85 -20.76
C ALA A 17 30.36 24.69 -19.96
N ARG A 18 31.67 24.52 -20.09
CA ARG A 18 32.40 23.49 -19.30
C ARG A 18 32.36 23.78 -17.81
N ARG A 19 32.51 25.02 -17.38
CA ARG A 19 32.41 25.39 -15.96
C ARG A 19 31.01 25.20 -15.46
N PHE A 20 29.99 25.66 -16.20
CA PHE A 20 28.58 25.48 -15.87
C PHE A 20 28.21 24.00 -15.71
N LEU A 21 28.57 23.16 -16.69
CA LEU A 21 28.29 21.73 -16.62
C LEU A 21 28.99 21.04 -15.43
N ARG A 22 30.26 21.37 -15.17
CA ARG A 22 30.99 20.80 -14.02
C ARG A 22 30.33 21.20 -12.71
N THR A 23 29.94 22.46 -12.56
CA THR A 23 29.25 22.96 -11.37
C THR A 23 27.87 22.30 -11.21
N ALA A 24 27.09 22.20 -12.29
CA ALA A 24 25.77 21.56 -12.28
C ALA A 24 25.87 20.06 -11.92
N ILE A 25 26.83 19.35 -12.51
CA ILE A 25 27.08 17.93 -12.19
C ILE A 25 27.54 17.79 -10.72
N GLY A 26 28.44 18.67 -10.27
CA GLY A 26 28.90 18.67 -8.88
C GLY A 26 27.77 18.89 -7.87
N LEU A 27 26.89 19.88 -8.13
CA LEU A 27 25.72 20.15 -7.30
C LEU A 27 24.72 18.98 -7.31
N LEU A 28 24.47 18.40 -8.49
CA LEU A 28 23.61 17.23 -8.61
C LEU A 28 24.16 16.03 -7.85
N ALA A 29 25.44 15.73 -8.02
CA ALA A 29 26.12 14.64 -7.28
C ALA A 29 26.08 14.89 -5.76
N GLY A 30 26.37 16.12 -5.34
CA GLY A 30 26.27 16.51 -3.93
C GLY A 30 24.87 16.32 -3.36
N TYR A 31 23.85 16.77 -4.10
CA TYR A 31 22.44 16.57 -3.71
C TYR A 31 22.08 15.09 -3.61
N LEU A 32 22.39 14.28 -4.61
CA LEU A 32 22.10 12.85 -4.60
C LEU A 32 22.81 12.13 -3.44
N THR A 33 24.07 12.46 -3.21
CA THR A 33 24.82 11.94 -2.06
C THR A 33 24.14 12.30 -0.75
N LEU A 34 23.77 13.57 -0.56
CA LEU A 34 23.05 14.03 0.62
C LEU A 34 21.71 13.30 0.78
N ALA A 35 20.92 13.19 -0.30
CA ALA A 35 19.61 12.54 -0.27
C ALA A 35 19.72 11.06 0.09
N VAL A 36 20.73 10.34 -0.43
CA VAL A 36 21.00 8.94 -0.07
C VAL A 36 21.42 8.82 1.39
N LEU A 37 22.34 9.67 1.87
CA LEU A 37 22.85 9.62 3.24
C LEU A 37 21.75 9.95 4.28
N ILE A 38 20.92 10.95 3.99
CA ILE A 38 19.81 11.37 4.88
C ILE A 38 18.67 10.34 4.87
N ASP A 39 18.49 9.59 3.77
CA ASP A 39 17.40 8.62 3.58
C ASP A 39 16.04 9.20 3.99
N PRO A 40 15.46 10.11 3.21
CA PRO A 40 14.31 10.93 3.62
C PRO A 40 13.06 10.11 3.97
N TYR A 41 13.00 8.87 3.51
CA TYR A 41 11.89 7.94 3.77
C TYR A 41 12.24 6.84 4.77
N ASP A 42 13.43 6.92 5.37
CA ASP A 42 13.91 5.88 6.29
C ASP A 42 13.76 4.47 5.68
N SER A 43 14.16 4.36 4.41
CA SER A 43 14.04 3.13 3.61
C SER A 43 15.10 2.08 3.95
N GLY A 44 16.09 2.43 4.79
CA GLY A 44 17.21 1.58 5.16
C GLY A 44 18.34 1.54 4.14
N ARG A 45 18.29 2.39 3.11
CA ARG A 45 19.41 2.54 2.14
C ARG A 45 20.60 3.27 2.73
N SER A 46 20.38 4.01 3.81
CA SER A 46 21.43 4.53 4.69
C SER A 46 21.10 4.23 6.13
N THR A 47 22.11 3.86 6.91
CA THR A 47 22.01 3.62 8.36
C THR A 47 22.66 4.73 9.19
N LEU A 48 23.19 5.77 8.53
CA LEU A 48 23.93 6.84 9.20
C LEU A 48 23.07 7.67 10.15
N PHE A 49 21.78 7.79 9.85
CA PHE A 49 20.85 8.61 10.62
C PHE A 49 19.59 7.83 10.98
N SER A 50 19.75 6.70 11.69
CA SER A 50 18.61 5.99 12.26
C SER A 50 18.05 6.77 13.45
N ALA A 51 16.75 6.97 13.48
CA ALA A 51 16.09 7.60 14.61
C ALA A 51 15.23 6.54 15.33
N GLY A 52 15.24 6.59 16.67
CA GLY A 52 14.46 5.65 17.51
C GLY A 52 12.94 5.86 17.48
N ALA A 53 12.41 6.48 16.43
CA ALA A 53 10.97 6.70 16.27
C ALA A 53 10.61 6.92 14.80
N VAL A 54 9.35 6.65 14.43
CA VAL A 54 8.85 6.82 13.07
C VAL A 54 8.42 8.27 12.84
N ARG A 55 8.95 8.89 11.78
CA ARG A 55 8.55 10.22 11.35
C ARG A 55 7.16 10.16 10.69
N PRO A 56 6.25 11.10 10.99
CA PRO A 56 4.96 11.19 10.29
C PRO A 56 5.16 11.46 8.81
N GLN A 57 4.60 10.59 7.98
CA GLN A 57 4.57 10.71 6.52
C GLN A 57 3.24 10.18 6.02
N GLY A 58 2.89 10.51 4.78
CA GLY A 58 1.73 9.89 4.13
C GLY A 58 1.91 8.38 3.95
N PRO A 59 0.84 7.60 3.93
CA PRO A 59 0.91 6.12 3.93
C PRO A 59 1.70 5.56 2.73
N ARG A 60 1.67 6.24 1.57
CA ARG A 60 2.40 5.83 0.36
C ARG A 60 3.93 5.84 0.52
N THR A 61 4.47 6.61 1.44
CA THR A 61 5.92 6.71 1.68
C THR A 61 6.31 6.12 3.03
N ALA A 62 5.44 6.24 4.03
CA ALA A 62 5.67 5.70 5.37
C ALA A 62 5.81 4.17 5.38
N ALA A 63 5.15 3.46 4.45
CA ALA A 63 5.26 2.01 4.32
C ALA A 63 6.71 1.55 4.04
N ALA A 64 7.59 2.41 3.52
CA ALA A 64 8.99 2.06 3.31
C ALA A 64 9.73 1.81 4.64
N SER A 65 9.60 2.71 5.61
CA SER A 65 10.23 2.55 6.92
C SER A 65 9.60 1.42 7.74
N ARG A 66 8.28 1.30 7.69
CA ARG A 66 7.52 0.31 8.46
C ARG A 66 7.69 -1.10 7.92
N GLY A 67 7.61 -1.27 6.59
CA GLY A 67 7.72 -2.57 5.94
C GLY A 67 9.13 -3.18 5.98
N ARG A 68 10.15 -2.44 6.42
CA ARG A 68 11.50 -2.95 6.66
C ARG A 68 11.84 -3.17 8.13
N ASP A 69 10.99 -2.72 9.05
CA ASP A 69 11.27 -2.77 10.49
C ASP A 69 11.27 -4.24 10.98
N PRO A 70 12.42 -4.76 11.47
CA PRO A 70 12.54 -6.14 11.88
C PRO A 70 11.72 -6.49 13.13
N ALA A 71 11.14 -5.50 13.81
CA ALA A 71 10.24 -5.73 14.94
C ALA A 71 8.95 -6.44 14.52
N PHE A 72 8.58 -6.40 13.24
CA PHE A 72 7.36 -7.02 12.73
C PHE A 72 7.66 -8.36 12.06
N ALA A 73 6.81 -9.35 12.34
CA ALA A 73 6.88 -10.68 11.75
C ALA A 73 5.64 -11.01 10.90
N GLY A 74 4.65 -10.12 10.90
CA GLY A 74 3.44 -10.22 10.09
C GLY A 74 3.05 -8.87 9.51
N ALA A 75 2.29 -8.88 8.39
CA ALA A 75 1.84 -7.66 7.74
C ALA A 75 0.42 -7.77 7.17
N VAL A 76 -0.28 -6.61 7.13
CA VAL A 76 -1.60 -6.43 6.52
C VAL A 76 -1.46 -5.60 5.25
N PHE A 77 -1.86 -6.14 4.10
CA PHE A 77 -1.81 -5.49 2.80
C PHE A 77 -3.21 -5.25 2.24
N GLY A 78 -3.36 -4.16 1.52
CA GLY A 78 -4.61 -3.77 0.86
C GLY A 78 -4.70 -2.25 0.69
N ASN A 79 -5.92 -1.78 0.57
CA ASN A 79 -6.24 -0.35 0.52
C ASN A 79 -7.06 0.08 1.75
N SER A 80 -7.89 1.13 1.62
CA SER A 80 -8.72 1.62 2.73
C SER A 80 -9.76 0.58 3.22
N HIS A 81 -10.11 -0.41 2.40
CA HIS A 81 -11.12 -1.42 2.74
C HIS A 81 -10.65 -2.42 3.82
N ILE A 82 -9.36 -2.47 4.14
CA ILE A 82 -8.80 -3.30 5.24
C ILE A 82 -8.14 -2.45 6.33
N GLN A 83 -8.11 -1.14 6.17
CA GLN A 83 -7.32 -0.24 7.02
C GLN A 83 -7.74 -0.25 8.49
N LEU A 84 -9.02 -0.51 8.82
CA LEU A 84 -9.49 -0.60 10.20
C LEU A 84 -9.12 -1.92 10.92
N ILE A 85 -8.49 -2.86 10.24
CA ILE A 85 -7.94 -4.04 10.91
C ILE A 85 -6.70 -3.62 11.69
N GLU A 86 -6.85 -3.51 13.00
CA GLU A 86 -5.84 -2.99 13.92
C GLU A 86 -4.71 -4.00 14.15
N PRO A 87 -3.44 -3.68 13.81
CA PRO A 87 -2.31 -4.59 14.03
C PRO A 87 -2.11 -4.98 15.48
N ALA A 88 -2.31 -4.05 16.42
CA ALA A 88 -2.19 -4.32 17.84
C ALA A 88 -3.18 -5.40 18.32
N ARG A 89 -4.43 -5.39 17.79
CA ARG A 89 -5.44 -6.43 18.09
C ARG A 89 -5.02 -7.80 17.55
N LEU A 90 -4.53 -7.85 16.31
CA LEU A 90 -3.98 -9.08 15.72
C LEU A 90 -2.79 -9.60 16.52
N THR A 91 -1.87 -8.72 16.90
CA THR A 91 -0.68 -9.05 17.71
C THR A 91 -1.08 -9.63 19.05
N ALA A 92 -2.02 -9.01 19.75
CA ALA A 92 -2.52 -9.49 21.04
C ALA A 92 -3.15 -10.89 20.95
N ALA A 93 -3.88 -11.16 19.87
CA ALA A 93 -4.59 -12.43 19.67
C ALA A 93 -3.70 -13.57 19.16
N THR A 94 -2.63 -13.28 18.43
CA THR A 94 -1.80 -14.29 17.74
C THR A 94 -0.39 -14.42 18.28
N GLY A 95 0.09 -13.42 19.04
CA GLY A 95 1.50 -13.31 19.44
C GLY A 95 2.45 -12.93 18.31
N ILE A 96 1.95 -12.64 17.09
CA ILE A 96 2.76 -12.22 15.96
C ILE A 96 2.73 -10.67 15.90
N PRO A 97 3.87 -9.97 15.95
CA PRO A 97 3.91 -8.54 15.75
C PRO A 97 3.52 -8.16 14.31
N PHE A 98 2.39 -7.48 14.14
CA PHE A 98 1.88 -7.06 12.84
C PHE A 98 2.18 -5.60 12.53
N VAL A 99 2.41 -5.31 11.23
CA VAL A 99 2.47 -3.96 10.67
C VAL A 99 1.35 -3.75 9.65
N GLN A 100 0.76 -2.55 9.65
CA GLN A 100 -0.22 -2.13 8.65
C GLN A 100 0.49 -1.53 7.44
N LEU A 101 0.40 -2.21 6.31
CA LEU A 101 0.93 -1.76 5.02
C LEU A 101 -0.20 -1.53 4.00
N SER A 102 -1.44 -1.38 4.47
CA SER A 102 -2.54 -0.94 3.61
C SER A 102 -2.38 0.54 3.27
N VAL A 103 -2.65 0.88 2.02
CA VAL A 103 -2.52 2.24 1.51
C VAL A 103 -3.80 2.65 0.79
N PRO A 104 -4.53 3.67 1.29
CA PRO A 104 -5.79 4.11 0.69
C PRO A 104 -5.68 4.43 -0.80
N GLY A 105 -6.67 3.95 -1.58
CA GLY A 105 -6.78 4.20 -3.01
C GLY A 105 -5.64 3.58 -3.82
N THR A 106 -5.15 2.39 -3.43
CA THR A 106 -4.21 1.58 -4.21
C THR A 106 -4.93 0.40 -4.84
N GLY A 107 -4.43 -0.01 -5.99
CA GLY A 107 -4.81 -1.24 -6.67
C GLY A 107 -3.76 -2.34 -6.51
N PRO A 108 -3.89 -3.44 -7.26
CA PRO A 108 -3.01 -4.61 -7.12
C PRO A 108 -1.54 -4.31 -7.44
N GLY A 109 -1.24 -3.39 -8.36
CA GLY A 109 0.14 -3.05 -8.71
C GLY A 109 0.93 -2.48 -7.53
N GLU A 110 0.34 -1.50 -6.84
CA GLU A 110 0.94 -0.85 -5.68
C GLU A 110 1.01 -1.80 -4.48
N GLN A 111 -0.04 -2.59 -4.26
CA GLN A 111 -0.10 -3.55 -3.15
C GLN A 111 0.95 -4.66 -3.33
N LEU A 112 1.14 -5.16 -4.55
CA LEU A 112 2.20 -6.13 -4.87
C LEU A 112 3.61 -5.53 -4.75
N ALA A 113 3.78 -4.24 -5.06
CA ALA A 113 5.06 -3.55 -4.84
C ALA A 113 5.39 -3.46 -3.35
N LEU A 114 4.42 -3.14 -2.50
CA LEU A 114 4.56 -3.13 -1.04
C LEU A 114 4.82 -4.54 -0.48
N PHE A 115 4.11 -5.54 -0.99
CA PHE A 115 4.30 -6.93 -0.61
C PHE A 115 5.71 -7.40 -0.94
N GLY A 116 6.19 -7.15 -2.16
CA GLY A 116 7.56 -7.45 -2.56
C GLY A 116 8.61 -6.67 -1.75
N TRP A 117 8.32 -5.41 -1.35
CA TRP A 117 9.18 -4.65 -0.46
C TRP A 117 9.29 -5.32 0.93
N PHE A 118 8.17 -5.68 1.52
CA PHE A 118 8.13 -6.35 2.81
C PHE A 118 8.91 -7.66 2.77
N LEU A 119 8.68 -8.52 1.77
CA LEU A 119 9.36 -9.81 1.66
C LEU A 119 10.89 -9.71 1.48
N ARG A 120 11.39 -8.63 0.87
CA ARG A 120 12.84 -8.42 0.78
C ARG A 120 13.49 -8.14 2.14
N HIS A 121 12.74 -7.61 3.10
CA HIS A 121 13.22 -7.31 4.45
C HIS A 121 12.81 -8.39 5.47
N HIS A 122 11.79 -9.17 5.13
CA HIS A 122 11.28 -10.28 5.94
C HIS A 122 11.18 -11.55 5.08
N PRO A 123 12.30 -12.24 4.83
CA PRO A 123 12.32 -13.39 3.92
C PRO A 123 11.53 -14.59 4.44
N ALA A 124 11.24 -14.64 5.74
CA ALA A 124 10.45 -15.69 6.38
C ALA A 124 9.40 -15.06 7.33
N PRO A 125 8.38 -14.35 6.80
CA PRO A 125 7.35 -13.76 7.64
C PRO A 125 6.50 -14.87 8.27
N GLN A 126 6.04 -14.64 9.51
CA GLN A 126 5.18 -15.62 10.19
C GLN A 126 3.75 -15.61 9.62
N ALA A 127 3.26 -14.42 9.22
CA ALA A 127 1.92 -14.30 8.65
C ALA A 127 1.80 -13.13 7.68
N VAL A 128 0.95 -13.29 6.67
CA VAL A 128 0.53 -12.21 5.77
C VAL A 128 -0.99 -12.22 5.60
N ILE A 129 -1.58 -11.03 5.64
CA ILE A 129 -3.00 -10.80 5.41
C ILE A 129 -3.12 -9.93 4.17
N LEU A 130 -3.86 -10.39 3.16
CA LEU A 130 -4.05 -9.69 1.90
C LEU A 130 -5.55 -9.43 1.68
N SER A 131 -5.90 -8.16 1.48
CA SER A 131 -7.25 -7.77 1.11
C SER A 131 -7.40 -7.76 -0.41
N VAL A 132 -8.39 -8.47 -0.91
CA VAL A 132 -8.76 -8.48 -2.31
C VAL A 132 -10.13 -7.85 -2.47
N ASP A 133 -10.23 -6.85 -3.30
CA ASP A 133 -11.45 -6.11 -3.62
C ASP A 133 -11.66 -6.00 -5.13
N ASP A 134 -12.57 -5.12 -5.56
CA ASP A 134 -12.95 -5.00 -6.97
C ASP A 134 -11.80 -4.51 -7.86
N PHE A 135 -10.81 -3.78 -7.32
CA PHE A 135 -9.62 -3.37 -8.07
C PHE A 135 -8.80 -4.58 -8.53
N TRP A 136 -8.77 -5.65 -7.74
CA TRP A 136 -8.10 -6.90 -8.12
C TRP A 136 -8.80 -7.63 -9.27
N CYS A 137 -10.07 -7.32 -9.49
CA CYS A 137 -10.87 -7.91 -10.56
C CYS A 137 -10.80 -7.13 -11.87
N THR A 138 -10.44 -5.84 -11.79
CA THR A 138 -10.56 -4.91 -12.89
C THR A 138 -9.24 -4.32 -13.35
N ASP A 139 -8.25 -4.24 -12.46
CA ASP A 139 -7.01 -3.53 -12.73
C ASP A 139 -5.91 -4.50 -13.17
N ASP A 140 -5.25 -4.15 -14.25
CA ASP A 140 -4.00 -4.81 -14.64
C ASP A 140 -2.86 -4.25 -13.76
N PRO A 141 -2.20 -5.11 -12.95
CA PRO A 141 -1.08 -4.68 -12.12
C PRO A 141 0.16 -4.24 -12.92
N ALA A 142 0.17 -4.41 -14.23
CA ALA A 142 1.21 -3.86 -15.11
C ALA A 142 0.97 -2.38 -15.45
N LEU A 143 -0.27 -1.88 -15.25
CA LEU A 143 -0.62 -0.50 -15.54
C LEU A 143 -0.61 0.35 -14.27
N PRO A 144 -0.21 1.63 -14.35
CA PRO A 144 -0.28 2.54 -13.21
C PRO A 144 -1.73 2.85 -12.84
N ASN A 145 -1.99 3.00 -11.55
CA ASN A 145 -3.23 3.56 -11.04
C ASN A 145 -3.29 5.09 -11.32
N ASP A 146 -4.47 5.67 -11.37
CA ASP A 146 -4.69 7.11 -11.54
C ASP A 146 -4.04 7.95 -10.42
N LYS A 147 -3.79 7.36 -9.27
CA LYS A 147 -3.18 8.06 -8.12
C LYS A 147 -1.66 7.85 -8.11
N PRO A 148 -0.86 8.92 -8.00
CA PRO A 148 0.59 8.80 -7.95
C PRO A 148 1.06 7.88 -6.82
N PHE A 149 1.92 6.91 -7.16
CA PHE A 149 2.55 6.00 -6.20
C PHE A 149 4.07 5.96 -6.45
N PRO A 150 4.89 5.98 -5.39
CA PRO A 150 6.34 6.04 -5.54
C PRO A 150 6.96 4.65 -5.75
N PHE A 151 6.66 3.97 -6.85
CA PHE A 151 7.21 2.65 -7.18
C PHE A 151 8.74 2.61 -7.10
N TRP A 152 9.40 3.72 -7.45
CA TRP A 152 10.85 3.86 -7.37
C TRP A 152 11.39 3.69 -5.95
N LEU A 153 10.63 4.07 -4.93
CA LEU A 153 11.01 3.92 -3.52
C LEU A 153 11.06 2.45 -3.10
N TYR A 154 10.14 1.66 -3.63
CA TYR A 154 9.97 0.23 -3.35
C TYR A 154 10.72 -0.68 -4.34
N SER A 155 11.36 -0.11 -5.36
CA SER A 155 12.09 -0.87 -6.37
C SER A 155 13.38 -1.47 -5.81
N PRO A 156 13.75 -2.70 -6.18
CA PRO A 156 15.07 -3.25 -5.91
C PRO A 156 16.16 -2.60 -6.78
N ASP A 157 15.79 -1.96 -7.90
CA ASP A 157 16.71 -1.29 -8.80
C ASP A 157 17.27 0.02 -8.21
N PRO A 158 18.59 0.11 -7.95
CA PRO A 158 19.20 1.32 -7.39
C PRO A 158 19.12 2.51 -8.35
N LEU A 159 19.09 2.28 -9.65
CA LEU A 159 18.97 3.36 -10.63
C LEU A 159 17.57 3.97 -10.63
N ALA A 160 16.52 3.13 -10.52
CA ALA A 160 15.15 3.61 -10.32
C ALA A 160 15.04 4.47 -9.05
N TYR A 161 15.68 4.04 -7.97
CA TYR A 161 15.74 4.81 -6.73
C TYR A 161 16.43 6.17 -6.93
N LEU A 162 17.64 6.20 -7.48
CA LEU A 162 18.39 7.45 -7.73
C LEU A 162 17.60 8.42 -8.63
N ARG A 163 16.98 7.92 -9.69
CA ARG A 163 16.07 8.74 -10.54
C ARG A 163 14.87 9.26 -9.74
N GLY A 164 14.37 8.47 -8.81
CA GLY A 164 13.29 8.85 -7.90
C GLY A 164 13.66 10.03 -7.00
N LEU A 165 14.92 10.09 -6.54
CA LEU A 165 15.42 11.16 -5.68
C LEU A 165 15.47 12.54 -6.38
N LEU A 166 15.47 12.59 -7.70
CA LEU A 166 15.51 13.84 -8.48
C LEU A 166 14.18 14.63 -8.48
N ARG A 167 13.15 14.15 -7.78
CA ARG A 167 11.87 14.83 -7.69
C ARG A 167 11.92 15.98 -6.67
N PHE A 168 11.26 17.08 -6.99
CA PHE A 168 11.17 18.24 -6.08
C PHE A 168 10.57 17.87 -4.71
N SER A 169 9.55 17.02 -4.69
CA SER A 169 8.94 16.53 -3.46
C SER A 169 9.95 15.77 -2.57
N VAL A 170 10.92 15.10 -3.16
CA VAL A 170 11.98 14.42 -2.39
C VAL A 170 12.94 15.42 -1.77
N ALA A 171 13.29 16.49 -2.47
CA ALA A 171 14.11 17.56 -1.88
C ALA A 171 13.43 18.18 -0.65
N GLN A 172 12.11 18.38 -0.70
CA GLN A 172 11.33 18.83 0.46
C GLN A 172 11.37 17.80 1.60
N GLU A 173 11.31 16.51 1.29
CA GLU A 173 11.41 15.45 2.28
C GLU A 173 12.81 15.33 2.91
N VAL A 174 13.86 15.57 2.14
CA VAL A 174 15.25 15.65 2.69
C VAL A 174 15.33 16.75 3.75
N VAL A 175 14.85 17.95 3.45
CA VAL A 175 14.81 19.07 4.42
C VAL A 175 13.93 18.71 5.62
N GLY A 176 12.76 18.11 5.37
CA GLY A 176 11.87 17.64 6.44
C GLY A 176 12.50 16.60 7.35
N ARG A 177 13.27 15.66 6.78
CA ARG A 177 13.99 14.62 7.54
C ARG A 177 15.14 15.24 8.37
N ILE A 178 15.91 16.14 7.79
CA ILE A 178 16.97 16.86 8.51
C ILE A 178 16.37 17.59 9.73
N GLY A 179 15.33 18.40 9.52
CA GLY A 179 14.66 19.10 10.63
C GLY A 179 14.14 18.17 11.72
N TRP A 180 13.67 16.97 11.35
CA TRP A 180 13.20 15.98 12.31
C TRP A 180 14.36 15.33 13.09
N LEU A 181 15.47 14.99 12.43
CA LEU A 181 16.68 14.42 13.05
C LEU A 181 17.28 15.39 14.07
N PHE A 182 17.28 16.68 13.78
CA PHE A 182 17.78 17.72 14.71
C PHE A 182 16.74 18.21 15.72
N GLY A 183 15.59 17.51 15.84
CA GLY A 183 14.60 17.79 16.88
C GLY A 183 13.72 19.01 16.65
N ALA A 184 13.79 19.66 15.47
CA ALA A 184 12.90 20.77 15.10
C ALA A 184 11.44 20.34 14.96
N ARG A 185 11.18 19.05 14.70
CA ARG A 185 9.87 18.43 14.63
C ARG A 185 9.83 17.20 15.53
N ARG A 186 8.95 17.20 16.54
CA ARG A 186 8.90 16.15 17.57
C ARG A 186 7.75 15.16 17.42
N LYS A 187 6.79 15.41 16.49
CA LYS A 187 5.66 14.52 16.31
C LYS A 187 6.13 13.15 15.83
N ARG A 188 5.63 12.09 16.47
CA ARG A 188 5.91 10.70 16.12
C ARG A 188 4.67 10.09 15.49
N ALA A 189 4.85 9.19 14.53
CA ALA A 189 3.78 8.36 13.99
C ALA A 189 3.69 7.05 14.78
N VAL A 190 2.56 6.37 14.64
CA VAL A 190 2.37 5.02 15.19
C VAL A 190 3.32 4.06 14.48
N ALA A 191 4.05 3.26 15.25
CA ALA A 191 5.12 2.41 14.72
C ALA A 191 4.57 1.32 13.80
N ASP A 192 3.45 0.70 14.16
CA ASP A 192 2.78 -0.35 13.39
C ASP A 192 2.03 0.16 12.14
N GLY A 193 2.02 1.47 11.91
CA GLY A 193 1.43 2.08 10.71
C GLY A 193 -0.08 2.20 10.73
N TRP A 194 -0.75 1.80 11.79
CA TRP A 194 -2.19 1.90 11.86
C TRP A 194 -2.71 3.35 11.80
N SER A 195 -3.82 3.53 11.11
CA SER A 195 -4.49 4.80 10.96
C SER A 195 -5.99 4.58 10.98
N ASP A 196 -6.67 5.23 11.92
CA ASP A 196 -8.11 5.12 12.12
C ASP A 196 -8.87 6.10 11.24
N TYR A 197 -9.42 5.61 10.13
CA TYR A 197 -10.23 6.45 9.25
C TYR A 197 -11.62 6.75 9.82
N GLU A 198 -12.13 5.96 10.78
CA GLU A 198 -13.43 6.24 11.41
C GLU A 198 -13.45 7.63 12.03
N LEU A 199 -12.36 8.01 12.70
CA LEU A 199 -12.21 9.36 13.25
C LEU A 199 -12.24 10.44 12.16
N ASP A 200 -11.68 10.16 10.99
CA ASP A 200 -11.66 11.12 9.89
C ASP A 200 -13.04 11.26 9.23
N PHE A 201 -13.83 10.18 9.13
CA PHE A 201 -15.21 10.25 8.67
C PHE A 201 -16.08 11.02 9.65
N LEU A 202 -15.98 10.73 10.94
CA LEU A 202 -16.76 11.42 11.98
C LEU A 202 -16.45 12.92 12.09
N LYS A 203 -15.22 13.34 11.76
CA LYS A 203 -14.88 14.77 11.68
C LYS A 203 -15.52 15.48 10.49
N ARG A 204 -15.83 14.76 9.40
CA ARG A 204 -16.42 15.31 8.17
C ARG A 204 -17.93 15.35 8.19
N GLY A 205 -18.57 14.53 9.02
CA GLY A 205 -20.01 14.43 9.15
C GLY A 205 -20.42 13.27 10.04
N THR A 206 -21.69 13.21 10.39
CA THR A 206 -22.31 12.10 11.13
C THR A 206 -22.83 11.05 10.15
N LEU A 207 -23.25 9.87 10.65
CA LEU A 207 -23.89 8.84 9.83
C LEU A 207 -25.20 9.29 9.17
N ASP A 208 -25.83 10.31 9.73
CA ASP A 208 -27.06 10.93 9.20
C ASP A 208 -26.78 12.01 8.15
N ASP A 209 -25.49 12.30 7.86
CA ASP A 209 -25.11 13.20 6.78
C ASP A 209 -25.65 12.68 5.45
N GLU A 210 -26.43 13.51 4.75
CA GLU A 210 -27.09 13.18 3.50
C GLU A 210 -26.08 12.70 2.44
N ARG A 211 -24.89 13.28 2.39
CA ARG A 211 -23.83 12.88 1.45
C ARG A 211 -23.36 11.44 1.72
N LEU A 212 -23.12 11.10 3.00
CA LEU A 212 -22.70 9.74 3.36
C LEU A 212 -23.84 8.76 3.11
N ARG A 213 -25.09 9.14 3.38
CA ARG A 213 -26.28 8.34 3.08
C ARG A 213 -26.37 8.04 1.59
N VAL A 214 -26.24 9.04 0.71
CA VAL A 214 -26.25 8.86 -0.74
C VAL A 214 -25.10 7.95 -1.19
N MET A 215 -23.88 8.17 -0.68
CA MET A 215 -22.71 7.33 -1.03
C MET A 215 -22.91 5.86 -0.61
N ARG A 216 -23.58 5.62 0.51
CA ARG A 216 -23.85 4.27 1.02
C ARG A 216 -24.99 3.59 0.27
N GLU A 217 -26.10 4.29 0.05
CA GLU A 217 -27.37 3.69 -0.40
C GLU A 217 -27.58 3.68 -1.91
N THR A 218 -26.75 4.39 -2.69
CA THR A 218 -26.86 4.40 -4.15
C THR A 218 -26.51 3.02 -4.72
N PRO A 219 -27.46 2.32 -5.38
CA PRO A 219 -27.19 1.00 -5.95
C PRO A 219 -26.13 1.07 -7.03
N VAL A 220 -25.25 0.07 -7.07
CA VAL A 220 -24.30 -0.06 -8.17
C VAL A 220 -24.97 -0.75 -9.37
N PRO A 221 -24.68 -0.30 -10.61
CA PRO A 221 -25.27 -0.90 -11.81
C PRO A 221 -25.03 -2.42 -11.93
N ASP A 222 -26.01 -3.15 -12.42
CA ASP A 222 -25.92 -4.60 -12.62
C ASP A 222 -25.08 -5.04 -13.82
N ALA A 223 -24.71 -4.09 -14.67
CA ALA A 223 -23.81 -4.35 -15.78
C ALA A 223 -22.39 -4.64 -15.27
N ALA A 224 -21.74 -5.63 -15.84
CA ALA A 224 -20.29 -5.80 -15.63
C ALA A 224 -19.56 -4.57 -16.15
N ALA A 225 -18.51 -4.14 -15.46
CA ALA A 225 -17.70 -3.00 -15.91
C ALA A 225 -17.16 -3.28 -17.32
N PRO A 226 -17.34 -2.36 -18.29
CA PRO A 226 -16.87 -2.57 -19.66
C PRO A 226 -15.36 -2.85 -19.69
N GLY A 227 -14.95 -3.88 -20.43
CA GLY A 227 -13.54 -4.25 -20.66
C GLY A 227 -12.82 -4.87 -19.46
N LYS A 228 -13.48 -5.06 -18.33
CA LYS A 228 -12.85 -5.51 -17.08
C LYS A 228 -13.33 -6.86 -16.56
N ALA A 229 -14.26 -7.50 -17.25
CA ALA A 229 -14.80 -8.83 -16.96
C ALA A 229 -14.36 -9.83 -18.03
N GLY A 230 -13.03 -9.97 -18.21
CA GLY A 230 -12.47 -11.04 -19.03
C GLY A 230 -12.33 -12.34 -18.23
N PRO A 231 -12.13 -13.48 -18.88
CA PRO A 231 -11.82 -14.74 -18.19
C PRO A 231 -10.47 -14.70 -17.48
N ASP A 232 -9.66 -13.72 -17.80
CA ASP A 232 -8.29 -13.59 -17.30
C ASP A 232 -8.21 -12.51 -16.20
N PHE A 233 -7.66 -12.90 -15.05
CA PHE A 233 -7.45 -12.02 -13.91
C PHE A 233 -5.94 -11.88 -13.64
N PRO A 234 -5.23 -10.97 -14.35
CA PRO A 234 -3.78 -10.86 -14.27
C PRO A 234 -3.28 -10.52 -12.87
N ALA A 235 -4.11 -9.81 -12.08
CA ALA A 235 -3.80 -9.55 -10.68
C ALA A 235 -3.80 -10.82 -9.83
N ALA A 236 -4.77 -11.72 -10.03
CA ALA A 236 -4.82 -13.01 -9.35
C ALA A 236 -3.63 -13.89 -9.72
N ASP A 237 -3.21 -13.91 -10.98
CA ASP A 237 -2.03 -14.68 -11.43
C ASP A 237 -0.74 -14.19 -10.76
N ARG A 238 -0.55 -12.88 -10.68
CA ARG A 238 0.59 -12.29 -9.98
C ARG A 238 0.53 -12.55 -8.47
N LEU A 239 -0.65 -12.50 -7.87
CA LEU A 239 -0.85 -12.87 -6.47
C LEU A 239 -0.44 -14.34 -6.26
N GLY A 240 -0.94 -15.26 -7.10
CA GLY A 240 -0.60 -16.68 -7.02
C GLY A 240 0.90 -16.94 -7.13
N THR A 241 1.58 -16.20 -8.03
CA THR A 241 3.05 -16.26 -8.14
C THR A 241 3.76 -15.78 -6.88
N ALA A 242 3.28 -14.66 -6.31
CA ALA A 242 3.84 -14.10 -5.08
C ALA A 242 3.61 -15.00 -3.87
N LEU A 243 2.45 -15.64 -3.75
CA LEU A 243 2.14 -16.59 -2.68
C LEU A 243 2.95 -17.88 -2.79
N ALA A 244 3.18 -18.37 -4.01
CA ALA A 244 4.00 -19.56 -4.24
C ALA A 244 5.48 -19.35 -3.86
N ALA A 245 5.96 -18.11 -3.81
CA ALA A 245 7.31 -17.77 -3.40
C ALA A 245 7.48 -17.64 -1.87
N LEU A 246 6.38 -17.66 -1.11
CA LEU A 246 6.44 -17.60 0.36
C LEU A 246 6.97 -18.92 0.95
N PRO A 247 7.70 -18.86 2.08
CA PRO A 247 8.02 -20.05 2.87
C PRO A 247 6.74 -20.80 3.25
N ALA A 248 6.79 -22.14 3.18
CA ALA A 248 5.63 -23.01 3.48
C ALA A 248 5.04 -22.77 4.88
N GLU A 249 5.86 -22.30 5.80
CA GLU A 249 5.50 -22.01 7.20
C GLU A 249 4.73 -20.70 7.39
N THR A 250 4.77 -19.79 6.41
CA THR A 250 4.05 -18.52 6.49
C THR A 250 2.54 -18.75 6.48
N ALA A 251 1.81 -18.24 7.47
CA ALA A 251 0.36 -18.27 7.44
C ALA A 251 -0.19 -17.17 6.52
N VAL A 252 -1.07 -17.53 5.58
CA VAL A 252 -1.67 -16.60 4.61
C VAL A 252 -3.16 -16.50 4.83
N VAL A 253 -3.69 -15.30 5.03
CA VAL A 253 -5.14 -15.05 5.05
C VAL A 253 -5.51 -14.08 3.95
N LEU A 254 -6.32 -14.57 3.01
CA LEU A 254 -6.95 -13.74 1.99
C LEU A 254 -8.30 -13.25 2.51
N VAL A 255 -8.56 -11.96 2.41
CA VAL A 255 -9.79 -11.34 2.92
C VAL A 255 -10.52 -10.63 1.78
N PHE A 256 -11.78 -10.96 1.56
CA PHE A 256 -12.72 -10.12 0.83
C PHE A 256 -13.43 -9.22 1.84
N PRO A 257 -13.09 -7.92 1.91
CA PRO A 257 -13.61 -7.02 2.94
C PRO A 257 -15.12 -6.79 2.77
N PRO A 258 -15.85 -6.48 3.85
CA PRO A 258 -17.29 -6.29 3.79
C PRO A 258 -17.66 -5.07 2.93
N VAL A 259 -18.81 -5.17 2.28
CA VAL A 259 -19.41 -4.12 1.46
C VAL A 259 -20.86 -3.97 1.89
N TYR A 260 -21.33 -2.72 2.02
CA TYR A 260 -22.75 -2.45 2.31
C TYR A 260 -23.66 -3.03 1.24
N ALA A 261 -24.81 -3.52 1.61
CA ALA A 261 -25.69 -4.30 0.72
C ALA A 261 -26.03 -3.62 -0.60
N ALA A 262 -26.19 -2.29 -0.63
CA ALA A 262 -26.42 -1.55 -1.88
C ALA A 262 -25.24 -1.63 -2.87
N GLY A 263 -24.01 -1.89 -2.39
CA GLY A 263 -22.81 -2.10 -3.19
C GLY A 263 -22.64 -3.53 -3.69
N LEU A 264 -23.40 -4.49 -3.16
CA LEU A 264 -23.34 -5.89 -3.61
C LEU A 264 -24.05 -6.08 -4.93
N PRO A 265 -23.56 -6.97 -5.82
CA PRO A 265 -24.25 -7.26 -7.06
C PRO A 265 -25.51 -8.08 -6.79
N ARG A 266 -26.60 -7.77 -7.49
CA ARG A 266 -27.83 -8.56 -7.40
C ARG A 266 -27.63 -9.95 -8.00
N PRO A 267 -28.12 -11.02 -7.35
CA PRO A 267 -27.98 -12.39 -7.84
C PRO A 267 -28.49 -12.55 -9.29
N GLY A 268 -27.76 -13.33 -10.09
CA GLY A 268 -28.10 -13.61 -11.47
C GLY A 268 -27.67 -12.55 -12.49
N THR A 269 -27.23 -11.36 -12.05
CA THR A 269 -26.80 -10.29 -12.95
C THR A 269 -25.42 -10.57 -13.57
N PRO A 270 -25.06 -9.94 -14.70
CA PRO A 270 -23.72 -10.02 -15.28
C PRO A 270 -22.64 -9.63 -14.30
N ARG A 271 -22.86 -8.57 -13.49
CA ARG A 271 -21.92 -8.15 -12.46
C ARG A 271 -21.69 -9.22 -11.40
N ALA A 272 -22.76 -9.86 -10.90
CA ALA A 272 -22.63 -10.95 -9.92
C ALA A 272 -21.79 -12.11 -10.45
N LYS A 273 -21.96 -12.48 -11.73
CA LYS A 273 -21.17 -13.53 -12.38
C LYS A 273 -19.70 -13.14 -12.51
N ALA A 274 -19.41 -11.89 -12.92
CA ALA A 274 -18.05 -11.39 -13.05
C ALA A 274 -17.32 -11.32 -11.69
N GLU A 275 -17.98 -10.80 -10.66
CA GLU A 275 -17.41 -10.75 -9.30
C GLU A 275 -17.19 -12.16 -8.70
N ALA A 276 -18.11 -13.10 -8.95
CA ALA A 276 -17.94 -14.49 -8.52
C ALA A 276 -16.74 -15.15 -9.22
N ALA A 277 -16.57 -14.94 -10.53
CA ALA A 277 -15.43 -15.45 -11.28
C ALA A 277 -14.09 -14.91 -10.73
N CYS A 278 -14.03 -13.61 -10.49
CA CYS A 278 -12.85 -12.97 -9.91
C CYS A 278 -12.52 -13.50 -8.51
N ARG A 279 -13.53 -13.59 -7.63
CA ARG A 279 -13.33 -14.14 -6.28
C ARG A 279 -12.84 -15.58 -6.31
N ASN A 280 -13.39 -16.39 -7.24
CA ASN A 280 -12.94 -17.76 -7.44
C ASN A 280 -11.49 -17.82 -7.94
N ALA A 281 -11.09 -16.95 -8.87
CA ALA A 281 -9.72 -16.86 -9.35
C ALA A 281 -8.75 -16.47 -8.21
N ALA A 282 -9.11 -15.45 -7.41
CA ALA A 282 -8.32 -15.06 -6.26
C ALA A 282 -8.25 -16.17 -5.20
N ALA A 283 -9.36 -16.84 -4.89
CA ALA A 283 -9.39 -17.96 -3.94
C ALA A 283 -8.55 -19.15 -4.43
N ALA A 284 -8.52 -19.42 -5.72
CA ALA A 284 -7.72 -20.48 -6.31
C ALA A 284 -6.20 -20.26 -6.12
N THR A 285 -5.75 -19.03 -5.95
CA THR A 285 -4.34 -18.73 -5.67
C THR A 285 -3.87 -19.33 -4.34
N LEU A 286 -4.77 -19.48 -3.38
CA LEU A 286 -4.46 -20.08 -2.08
C LEU A 286 -4.10 -21.57 -2.16
N GLN A 287 -4.54 -22.28 -3.21
CA GLN A 287 -4.17 -23.68 -3.43
C GLN A 287 -2.66 -23.87 -3.63
N ARG A 288 -1.95 -22.77 -4.00
CA ARG A 288 -0.49 -22.76 -4.16
C ARG A 288 0.26 -22.61 -2.83
N HIS A 289 -0.47 -22.42 -1.72
CA HIS A 289 0.14 -22.23 -0.39
C HIS A 289 -0.61 -23.03 0.68
N ARG A 290 0.08 -23.99 1.32
CA ARG A 290 -0.57 -24.96 2.21
C ARG A 290 -1.19 -24.34 3.45
N ARG A 291 -0.52 -23.36 4.09
CA ARG A 291 -1.00 -22.67 5.29
C ARG A 291 -1.79 -21.43 4.91
N SER A 292 -2.91 -21.62 4.26
CA SER A 292 -3.73 -20.52 3.80
C SER A 292 -5.21 -20.65 4.19
N ALA A 293 -5.88 -19.51 4.35
CA ALA A 293 -7.31 -19.42 4.61
C ALA A 293 -7.94 -18.27 3.83
N LEU A 294 -9.22 -18.44 3.51
CA LEU A 294 -10.06 -17.42 2.90
C LEU A 294 -11.11 -16.96 3.91
N ILE A 295 -11.22 -15.63 4.08
CA ILE A 295 -12.32 -14.99 4.80
C ILE A 295 -13.10 -14.14 3.81
N ASP A 296 -14.33 -14.55 3.51
CA ASP A 296 -15.24 -13.83 2.64
C ASP A 296 -16.27 -13.06 3.47
N ALA A 297 -15.95 -11.81 3.79
CA ALA A 297 -16.85 -10.93 4.53
C ALA A 297 -17.92 -10.26 3.64
N ARG A 298 -17.91 -10.49 2.32
CA ARG A 298 -18.96 -10.06 1.37
C ARG A 298 -20.13 -11.04 1.28
N ARG A 299 -20.04 -12.22 1.90
CA ARG A 299 -21.16 -13.14 1.95
C ARG A 299 -22.35 -12.49 2.64
N GLU A 300 -23.53 -12.70 2.05
CA GLU A 300 -24.79 -12.16 2.55
C GLU A 300 -24.97 -12.46 4.05
N ARG A 301 -25.13 -11.40 4.84
CA ARG A 301 -25.36 -11.46 6.28
C ARG A 301 -26.08 -10.19 6.76
N PRO A 302 -26.88 -10.23 7.83
CA PRO A 302 -27.64 -9.07 8.31
C PRO A 302 -26.80 -7.82 8.54
N ALA A 303 -25.57 -7.96 9.01
CA ALA A 303 -24.66 -6.85 9.27
C ALA A 303 -24.33 -6.00 8.03
N LEU A 304 -24.42 -6.55 6.81
CA LEU A 304 -24.19 -5.80 5.58
C LEU A 304 -25.36 -4.87 5.21
N HIS A 305 -26.52 -5.03 5.84
CA HIS A 305 -27.69 -4.18 5.65
C HIS A 305 -27.86 -3.11 6.74
N ASP A 306 -27.00 -3.11 7.77
CA ASP A 306 -27.05 -2.13 8.84
C ASP A 306 -26.32 -0.85 8.44
N PRO A 307 -27.03 0.26 8.15
CA PRO A 307 -26.40 1.52 7.80
C PRO A 307 -25.55 2.10 8.92
N GLY A 308 -25.79 1.71 10.18
CA GLY A 308 -24.99 2.12 11.34
C GLY A 308 -23.57 1.54 11.34
N LEU A 309 -23.30 0.54 10.52
CA LEU A 309 -21.98 -0.13 10.41
C LEU A 309 -21.13 0.39 9.27
N PHE A 310 -21.62 1.30 8.43
CA PHE A 310 -20.91 1.78 7.24
C PHE A 310 -21.01 3.31 7.10
N PHE A 311 -19.92 3.93 6.66
CA PHE A 311 -19.91 5.32 6.22
C PHE A 311 -20.36 5.46 4.76
N ASP A 312 -19.83 4.62 3.89
CA ASP A 312 -20.21 4.44 2.49
C ASP A 312 -20.25 2.94 2.17
N GLN A 313 -20.32 2.56 0.90
CA GLN A 313 -20.46 1.15 0.52
C GLN A 313 -19.28 0.26 0.93
N THR A 314 -18.09 0.82 1.09
CA THR A 314 -16.85 0.07 1.28
C THR A 314 -16.09 0.43 2.57
N HIS A 315 -16.42 1.55 3.18
CA HIS A 315 -15.81 1.99 4.44
C HIS A 315 -16.73 1.66 5.62
N TYR A 316 -16.43 0.56 6.27
CA TYR A 316 -17.15 0.07 7.45
C TYR A 316 -16.56 0.64 8.74
N ARG A 317 -17.30 0.48 9.85
CA ARG A 317 -16.95 1.00 11.17
C ARG A 317 -16.25 -0.06 12.04
N HIS A 318 -15.66 0.39 13.16
CA HIS A 318 -15.05 -0.47 14.17
C HIS A 318 -15.95 -1.61 14.65
N ALA A 319 -17.27 -1.36 14.74
CA ALA A 319 -18.25 -2.39 15.16
C ALA A 319 -18.25 -3.61 14.21
N LEU A 320 -17.85 -3.44 12.93
CA LEU A 320 -17.68 -4.53 11.97
C LEU A 320 -16.21 -4.94 11.81
N ALA A 321 -15.27 -3.98 11.93
CA ALA A 321 -13.84 -4.25 11.79
C ALA A 321 -13.29 -5.16 12.89
N ARG A 322 -13.74 -4.97 14.13
CA ARG A 322 -13.25 -5.75 15.28
C ARG A 322 -13.60 -7.23 15.21
N PRO A 323 -14.87 -7.63 14.97
CA PRO A 323 -15.21 -9.04 14.75
C PRO A 323 -14.45 -9.66 13.56
N LEU A 324 -14.25 -8.90 12.47
CA LEU A 324 -13.46 -9.36 11.32
C LEU A 324 -12.00 -9.58 11.70
N ALA A 325 -11.40 -8.70 12.50
CA ALA A 325 -10.04 -8.87 13.00
C ALA A 325 -9.91 -10.14 13.87
N ASP A 326 -10.92 -10.42 14.69
CA ASP A 326 -10.94 -11.63 15.52
C ASP A 326 -11.08 -12.90 14.67
N GLU A 327 -11.89 -12.86 13.60
CA GLU A 327 -12.01 -13.97 12.64
C GLU A 327 -10.69 -14.23 11.93
N ILE A 328 -9.99 -13.15 11.50
CA ILE A 328 -8.65 -13.24 10.90
C ILE A 328 -7.65 -13.84 11.89
N ALA A 329 -7.61 -13.35 13.12
CA ALA A 329 -6.71 -13.85 14.15
C ALA A 329 -6.96 -15.34 14.44
N ALA A 330 -8.22 -15.74 14.57
CA ALA A 330 -8.59 -17.15 14.78
C ALA A 330 -8.16 -18.04 13.60
N ALA A 331 -8.27 -17.56 12.36
CA ALA A 331 -7.77 -18.27 11.18
C ALA A 331 -6.23 -18.46 11.25
N LEU A 332 -5.50 -17.40 11.57
CA LEU A 332 -4.05 -17.44 11.71
C LEU A 332 -3.59 -18.43 12.79
N VAL A 333 -4.25 -18.44 13.95
CA VAL A 333 -3.95 -19.38 15.03
C VAL A 333 -4.16 -20.82 14.57
N ARG A 334 -5.27 -21.12 13.88
CA ARG A 334 -5.52 -22.47 13.32
C ARG A 334 -4.44 -22.88 12.32
N LEU A 335 -4.06 -21.99 11.39
CA LEU A 335 -3.04 -22.28 10.37
C LEU A 335 -1.67 -22.57 10.97
N ARG A 336 -1.33 -22.01 12.13
CA ARG A 336 -0.07 -22.26 12.83
C ARG A 336 -0.07 -23.56 13.60
N GLY A 337 -1.22 -24.00 14.10
CA GLY A 337 -1.39 -25.27 14.81
C GLY A 337 -1.50 -26.50 13.91
N THR A 338 -1.56 -26.30 12.57
CA THR A 338 -1.62 -27.41 11.60
C THR A 338 -0.20 -27.87 11.27
N PRO A 339 0.15 -29.16 11.51
CA PRO A 339 1.47 -29.70 11.23
C PRO A 339 1.81 -29.76 9.75
#